data_8ebccfa0bf6eb1de92b52b6de583f18e
#
_entry.id   8ebccfa0bf6eb1de92b52b6de583f18e
#
_cell.length_a   1.000
_cell.length_b   1.000
_cell.length_c   1.000
_cell.angle_alpha   90.00
_cell.angle_beta   90.00
_cell.angle_gamma   90.00
#
_symmetry.space_group_name_H-M   'P 1'
#
loop_
_entity.id
_entity.type
_entity.pdbx_description
1 polymer ?
#
loop_
_entity_poly.entity_id
_entity_poly.type
_entity_poly.pdbx_seq_one_letter_code
_entity_poly.pdbx_strand_id
1 'polypeptide(L)'
;MNNESKIAHIDIAQNPNVKEFLEYCSFMREPNGEEIDEIVNNFEIFNIKEEKLPNNLITIASSSYEASIHDNIPFTNIGYVKLVTSLLKYNDIKDVSKDKFIDPFKLARITDENESLVFVLPSCNIKYKDTKNTKESFRLALDEFFENFRDDINDRKTSLKETLFWLFSYRKINNDNKIILHKCPTCGHENVTIQNIEESQFCPHCENRIFATDCLRLYEELDEHAISNKGVLGRFEKVIKHIYLGHLLRMIKIKNKNTYLQMLKNIGIIIDGPLMIAGTAAWVHKSLMKVIYEINVEMRSKRYNDLLIIGLLKESSIISSYAQLISQHLENNSLLCISDEFREKYITFNKESSGTTFGNETYYGQDFLWKHNNSVFSFNLPYYLGTKENVEKFKIDKCNYLMYNNLNIALLLLSELKSDINTTSIIPLVLSQSYTMISMEPGAKVLDLLSKNNII
;
A
#
# COMPACT_ATOMS: atom_id res chain seq x y z
N MET A 1 -3.64 0.20 39.58
CA MET A 1 -3.70 1.50 38.85
C MET A 1 -3.76 2.58 39.90
N ASN A 2 -2.69 3.36 40.01
CA ASN A 2 -2.46 4.30 41.11
C ASN A 2 -3.45 5.47 41.07
N ASN A 3 -3.91 5.87 42.24
CA ASN A 3 -4.79 7.05 42.42
C ASN A 3 -4.19 8.36 41.85
N GLU A 4 -2.88 8.46 41.76
CA GLU A 4 -2.16 9.63 41.19
C GLU A 4 -2.47 9.84 39.68
N SER A 5 -2.64 8.78 38.90
CA SER A 5 -2.99 8.92 37.47
C SER A 5 -4.42 9.48 37.25
N LYS A 6 -5.35 9.18 38.16
CA LYS A 6 -6.72 9.73 38.08
C LYS A 6 -6.78 11.23 38.38
N ILE A 7 -5.96 11.74 39.32
CA ILE A 7 -5.90 13.16 39.69
C ILE A 7 -5.36 13.99 38.53
N ALA A 8 -4.28 13.56 37.88
CA ALA A 8 -3.70 14.26 36.73
C ALA A 8 -4.69 14.40 35.53
N HIS A 9 -5.54 13.41 35.32
CA HIS A 9 -6.55 13.48 34.26
C HIS A 9 -7.70 14.43 34.60
N ILE A 10 -8.07 14.53 35.87
CA ILE A 10 -9.12 15.43 36.34
C ILE A 10 -8.64 16.90 36.20
N ASP A 11 -7.39 17.17 36.55
CA ASP A 11 -6.79 18.52 36.43
C ASP A 11 -6.79 19.01 34.98
N ILE A 12 -6.48 18.14 34.02
CA ILE A 12 -6.53 18.47 32.57
C ILE A 12 -7.97 18.75 32.15
N ALA A 13 -8.91 17.87 32.51
CA ALA A 13 -10.31 18.00 32.10
C ALA A 13 -11.01 19.23 32.71
N GLN A 14 -10.59 19.68 33.88
CA GLN A 14 -11.14 20.84 34.57
C GLN A 14 -10.39 22.16 34.30
N ASN A 15 -9.24 22.09 33.61
CA ASN A 15 -8.41 23.27 33.34
C ASN A 15 -9.17 24.25 32.42
N PRO A 16 -9.38 25.51 32.87
CA PRO A 16 -10.06 26.53 32.07
C PRO A 16 -9.44 26.77 30.72
N ASN A 17 -8.09 26.72 30.61
CA ASN A 17 -7.38 26.95 29.37
C ASN A 17 -7.65 25.80 28.36
N VAL A 18 -7.83 24.57 28.85
CA VAL A 18 -8.20 23.44 27.98
C VAL A 18 -9.62 23.59 27.46
N LYS A 19 -10.56 24.03 28.31
CA LYS A 19 -11.93 24.30 27.90
C LYS A 19 -12.00 25.44 26.89
N GLU A 20 -11.35 26.57 27.15
CA GLU A 20 -11.25 27.69 26.24
C GLU A 20 -10.63 27.28 24.90
N PHE A 21 -9.52 26.52 24.92
CA PHE A 21 -8.91 25.99 23.68
C PHE A 21 -9.90 25.14 22.89
N LEU A 22 -10.63 24.22 23.53
CA LEU A 22 -11.60 23.35 22.87
C LEU A 22 -12.80 24.14 22.31
N GLU A 23 -13.21 25.25 22.93
CA GLU A 23 -14.29 26.11 22.40
C GLU A 23 -13.90 26.79 21.07
N TYR A 24 -12.60 27.07 20.87
CA TYR A 24 -12.09 27.62 19.61
C TYR A 24 -11.76 26.55 18.57
N CYS A 25 -11.76 25.26 18.95
CA CYS A 25 -11.53 24.18 18.02
C CYS A 25 -12.81 23.84 17.23
N SER A 26 -12.65 23.69 15.93
CA SER A 26 -13.68 23.07 15.09
C SER A 26 -13.36 21.59 14.92
N PHE A 27 -14.32 20.72 15.19
CA PHE A 27 -14.19 19.28 15.09
C PHE A 27 -15.06 18.74 13.96
N MET A 28 -14.62 17.64 13.34
CA MET A 28 -15.55 16.84 12.57
C MET A 28 -16.60 16.26 13.52
N ARG A 29 -17.85 16.46 13.18
CA ARG A 29 -19.00 15.95 13.93
C ARG A 29 -19.77 14.93 13.10
N GLU A 30 -20.58 14.15 13.78
CA GLU A 30 -21.55 13.32 13.09
C GLU A 30 -22.50 14.22 12.27
N PRO A 31 -22.79 13.84 11.00
CA PRO A 31 -23.69 14.60 10.16
C PRO A 31 -25.10 14.61 10.79
N ASN A 32 -25.77 15.76 10.72
CA ASN A 32 -27.17 15.88 11.13
C ASN A 32 -28.09 15.31 10.04
N GLY A 33 -29.42 15.27 10.32
CA GLY A 33 -30.38 14.65 9.40
C GLY A 33 -30.38 15.27 8.00
N GLU A 34 -30.29 16.60 7.88
CA GLU A 34 -30.25 17.29 6.58
C GLU A 34 -28.96 17.00 5.83
N GLU A 35 -27.81 16.96 6.54
CA GLU A 35 -26.52 16.60 5.96
C GLU A 35 -26.49 15.11 5.55
N ILE A 36 -27.14 14.23 6.27
CA ILE A 36 -27.28 12.81 5.89
C ILE A 36 -28.03 12.68 4.56
N ASP A 37 -29.11 13.40 4.37
CA ASP A 37 -29.86 13.40 3.12
C ASP A 37 -29.01 13.91 1.95
N GLU A 38 -28.25 14.99 2.16
CA GLU A 38 -27.29 15.45 1.15
C GLU A 38 -26.22 14.42 0.84
N ILE A 39 -25.67 13.75 1.84
CA ILE A 39 -24.64 12.72 1.68
C ILE A 39 -25.22 11.55 0.88
N VAL A 40 -26.39 11.04 1.26
CA VAL A 40 -27.05 9.91 0.60
C VAL A 40 -27.38 10.22 -0.86
N ASN A 41 -27.76 11.45 -1.18
CA ASN A 41 -28.06 11.90 -2.54
C ASN A 41 -26.83 11.90 -3.47
N ASN A 42 -25.59 11.80 -2.94
CA ASN A 42 -24.40 11.62 -3.77
C ASN A 42 -24.17 10.16 -4.19
N PHE A 43 -24.88 9.22 -3.60
CA PHE A 43 -24.77 7.81 -3.95
C PHE A 43 -25.75 7.44 -5.04
N GLU A 44 -25.32 6.56 -5.92
CA GLU A 44 -26.16 6.00 -6.99
C GLU A 44 -26.37 4.51 -6.75
N ILE A 45 -27.54 3.99 -7.11
CA ILE A 45 -27.78 2.55 -7.03
C ILE A 45 -27.11 1.86 -8.22
N PHE A 46 -26.13 1.02 -7.92
CA PHE A 46 -25.39 0.25 -8.92
C PHE A 46 -25.88 -1.19 -8.97
N ASN A 47 -26.55 -1.57 -10.06
CA ASN A 47 -27.01 -2.91 -10.29
C ASN A 47 -25.88 -3.78 -10.86
N ILE A 48 -25.37 -4.70 -10.03
CA ILE A 48 -24.35 -5.65 -10.42
C ILE A 48 -24.90 -6.57 -11.51
N LYS A 49 -24.12 -6.75 -12.57
CA LYS A 49 -24.44 -7.69 -13.66
C LYS A 49 -23.59 -8.95 -13.48
N GLU A 50 -24.19 -10.10 -13.77
CA GLU A 50 -23.45 -11.35 -13.85
C GLU A 50 -22.34 -11.24 -14.90
N GLU A 51 -21.13 -11.53 -14.51
CA GLU A 51 -19.96 -11.48 -15.35
C GLU A 51 -18.97 -12.55 -14.91
N LYS A 52 -18.12 -12.99 -15.84
CA LYS A 52 -17.12 -14.01 -15.53
C LYS A 52 -16.01 -13.41 -14.67
N LEU A 53 -15.85 -13.94 -13.46
CA LEU A 53 -14.77 -13.58 -12.55
C LEU A 53 -13.43 -14.21 -12.94
N PRO A 54 -12.29 -13.61 -12.52
CA PRO A 54 -10.98 -14.21 -12.70
C PRO A 54 -10.89 -15.57 -12.03
N ASN A 55 -10.20 -16.52 -12.66
CA ASN A 55 -10.01 -17.86 -12.08
C ASN A 55 -9.04 -17.86 -10.90
N ASN A 56 -8.10 -16.92 -10.89
CA ASN A 56 -7.05 -16.81 -9.89
C ASN A 56 -7.05 -15.42 -9.27
N LEU A 57 -6.77 -15.37 -7.97
CA LEU A 57 -6.61 -14.15 -7.22
C LEU A 57 -5.21 -14.08 -6.63
N ILE A 58 -4.55 -12.95 -6.78
CA ILE A 58 -3.29 -12.67 -6.13
C ILE A 58 -3.55 -11.60 -5.08
N THR A 59 -3.21 -11.88 -3.84
CA THR A 59 -3.29 -10.91 -2.75
C THR A 59 -1.90 -10.45 -2.36
N ILE A 60 -1.73 -9.17 -2.05
CA ILE A 60 -0.48 -8.56 -1.61
C ILE A 60 -0.76 -7.85 -0.28
N ALA A 61 -0.18 -8.37 0.79
CA ALA A 61 -0.29 -7.80 2.13
C ALA A 61 1.09 -7.64 2.78
N SER A 62 1.22 -6.73 3.74
CA SER A 62 2.48 -6.48 4.42
C SER A 62 2.27 -6.06 5.87
N SER A 63 3.31 -6.25 6.68
CA SER A 63 3.41 -5.70 8.02
C SER A 63 4.84 -5.34 8.34
N SER A 64 5.03 -4.49 9.35
CA SER A 64 6.35 -4.11 9.85
C SER A 64 6.41 -4.23 11.37
N TYR A 65 7.59 -4.54 11.88
CA TYR A 65 7.87 -4.65 13.30
C TYR A 65 9.30 -4.19 13.59
N GLU A 66 9.49 -3.53 14.73
CA GLU A 66 10.79 -3.14 15.23
C GLU A 66 11.05 -3.85 16.56
N ALA A 67 12.08 -4.71 16.60
CA ALA A 67 12.49 -5.46 17.77
C ALA A 67 13.73 -4.85 18.41
N SER A 68 13.75 -4.81 19.76
CA SER A 68 14.95 -4.46 20.51
C SER A 68 15.88 -5.68 20.62
N ILE A 69 17.18 -5.45 20.42
CA ILE A 69 18.20 -6.49 20.51
C ILE A 69 18.60 -6.75 21.97
N HIS A 70 18.64 -5.70 22.78
CA HIS A 70 19.07 -5.75 24.17
C HIS A 70 18.04 -5.18 25.12
N ASP A 71 17.76 -5.88 26.23
CA ASP A 71 16.87 -5.35 27.28
C ASP A 71 17.52 -4.20 28.07
N ASN A 72 18.84 -4.26 28.25
CA ASN A 72 19.60 -3.35 29.11
C ASN A 72 20.33 -2.24 28.34
N ILE A 73 20.45 -2.34 27.02
CA ILE A 73 21.03 -1.31 26.17
C ILE A 73 19.87 -0.70 25.37
N PRO A 74 19.36 0.46 25.78
CA PRO A 74 18.22 1.06 25.10
C PRO A 74 18.58 1.42 23.66
N PHE A 75 17.58 1.32 22.79
CA PHE A 75 17.62 1.87 21.43
C PHE A 75 18.55 1.15 20.45
N THR A 76 18.84 -0.14 20.65
CA THR A 76 19.48 -0.97 19.64
C THR A 76 18.43 -1.85 18.99
N ASN A 77 17.89 -1.41 17.84
CA ASN A 77 16.69 -2.00 17.24
C ASN A 77 16.94 -2.49 15.82
N ILE A 78 16.36 -3.66 15.50
CA ILE A 78 16.25 -4.22 14.15
C ILE A 78 14.82 -4.03 13.65
N GLY A 79 14.68 -3.62 12.40
CA GLY A 79 13.42 -3.54 11.68
C GLY A 79 13.15 -4.79 10.85
N TYR A 80 11.94 -5.31 10.93
CA TYR A 80 11.42 -6.38 10.08
C TYR A 80 10.28 -5.84 9.25
N VAL A 81 10.33 -6.06 7.94
CA VAL A 81 9.21 -5.80 7.05
C VAL A 81 8.90 -7.08 6.31
N LYS A 82 7.68 -7.58 6.48
CA LYS A 82 7.22 -8.80 5.85
C LYS A 82 6.19 -8.47 4.79
N LEU A 83 6.41 -8.95 3.59
CA LEU A 83 5.48 -8.93 2.45
C LEU A 83 5.02 -10.36 2.20
N VAL A 84 3.72 -10.57 2.08
CA VAL A 84 3.13 -11.86 1.73
C VAL A 84 2.33 -11.69 0.45
N THR A 85 2.56 -12.60 -0.47
CA THR A 85 1.79 -12.75 -1.70
C THR A 85 1.18 -14.14 -1.73
N SER A 86 -0.13 -14.22 -1.91
CA SER A 86 -0.84 -15.50 -1.99
C SER A 86 -1.48 -15.64 -3.36
N LEU A 87 -1.25 -16.76 -4.04
CA LEU A 87 -1.97 -17.13 -5.24
C LEU A 87 -3.10 -18.10 -4.86
N LEU A 88 -4.33 -17.69 -5.11
CA LEU A 88 -5.53 -18.36 -4.64
C LEU A 88 -6.45 -18.65 -5.83
N LYS A 89 -7.01 -19.86 -5.91
CA LYS A 89 -8.04 -20.19 -6.89
C LYS A 89 -9.41 -19.70 -6.41
N TYR A 90 -10.06 -18.91 -7.26
CA TYR A 90 -11.37 -18.32 -6.93
C TYR A 90 -12.39 -19.37 -6.45
N ASN A 91 -12.51 -20.51 -7.14
CA ASN A 91 -13.48 -21.56 -6.79
C ASN A 91 -13.22 -22.16 -5.40
N ASP A 92 -11.96 -22.37 -5.04
CA ASP A 92 -11.58 -22.97 -3.76
C ASP A 92 -11.98 -22.02 -2.60
N ILE A 93 -11.83 -20.72 -2.81
CA ILE A 93 -12.23 -19.71 -1.81
C ILE A 93 -13.75 -19.61 -1.74
N LYS A 94 -14.45 -19.60 -2.88
CA LYS A 94 -15.91 -19.54 -2.92
C LYS A 94 -16.57 -20.72 -2.21
N ASP A 95 -15.96 -21.89 -2.23
CA ASP A 95 -16.47 -23.06 -1.51
C ASP A 95 -16.28 -22.92 0.00
N VAL A 96 -15.19 -22.29 0.45
CA VAL A 96 -14.96 -21.99 1.88
C VAL A 96 -15.90 -20.88 2.37
N SER A 97 -16.20 -19.87 1.54
CA SER A 97 -17.09 -18.77 1.92
C SER A 97 -18.53 -19.20 2.19
N LYS A 98 -18.96 -20.35 1.68
CA LYS A 98 -20.30 -20.92 1.91
C LYS A 98 -20.42 -21.68 3.22
N ASP A 99 -19.31 -22.09 3.83
CA ASP A 99 -19.28 -22.85 5.07
C ASP A 99 -19.56 -21.91 6.26
N LYS A 100 -20.54 -22.23 7.10
CA LYS A 100 -20.84 -21.48 8.34
C LYS A 100 -19.67 -21.44 9.33
N PHE A 101 -18.76 -22.40 9.24
CA PHE A 101 -17.52 -22.47 10.00
C PHE A 101 -16.37 -22.73 9.03
N ILE A 102 -15.38 -21.87 9.04
CA ILE A 102 -14.18 -22.03 8.22
C ILE A 102 -13.38 -23.21 8.78
N ASP A 103 -13.27 -24.30 8.05
CA ASP A 103 -12.45 -25.45 8.40
C ASP A 103 -10.95 -25.07 8.25
N PRO A 104 -10.17 -25.07 9.37
CA PRO A 104 -8.74 -24.71 9.33
C PRO A 104 -7.91 -25.57 8.37
N PHE A 105 -8.29 -26.85 8.17
CA PHE A 105 -7.59 -27.74 7.25
C PHE A 105 -7.88 -27.44 5.79
N LYS A 106 -9.10 -27.04 5.45
CA LYS A 106 -9.41 -26.53 4.10
C LYS A 106 -8.67 -25.24 3.83
N LEU A 107 -8.62 -24.37 4.83
CA LEU A 107 -7.91 -23.10 4.77
C LEU A 107 -6.41 -23.30 4.53
N ALA A 108 -5.76 -24.19 5.27
CA ALA A 108 -4.36 -24.50 5.11
C ALA A 108 -4.02 -24.99 3.69
N ARG A 109 -4.86 -25.80 3.09
CA ARG A 109 -4.66 -26.31 1.70
C ARG A 109 -4.75 -25.20 0.64
N ILE A 110 -5.60 -24.20 0.84
CA ILE A 110 -5.77 -23.08 -0.08
C ILE A 110 -4.55 -22.14 -0.04
N THR A 111 -3.83 -22.11 1.07
CA THR A 111 -2.72 -21.22 1.33
C THR A 111 -1.34 -21.85 1.12
N ASP A 112 -1.26 -23.06 0.56
CA ASP A 112 0.01 -23.73 0.28
C ASP A 112 0.90 -22.99 -0.75
N GLU A 113 0.34 -22.07 -1.54
CA GLU A 113 1.06 -21.26 -2.53
C GLU A 113 1.30 -19.82 -2.02
N ASN A 114 1.74 -19.66 -0.79
CA ASN A 114 2.11 -18.36 -0.24
C ASN A 114 3.61 -18.12 -0.40
N GLU A 115 3.96 -16.98 -0.97
CA GLU A 115 5.32 -16.46 -0.98
C GLU A 115 5.47 -15.40 0.10
N SER A 116 6.52 -15.50 0.90
CA SER A 116 6.82 -14.55 1.97
C SER A 116 8.21 -13.96 1.81
N LEU A 117 8.28 -12.64 1.69
CA LEU A 117 9.52 -11.88 1.66
C LEU A 117 9.71 -11.18 3.00
N VAL A 118 10.87 -11.39 3.63
CA VAL A 118 11.21 -10.75 4.88
C VAL A 118 12.45 -9.89 4.68
N PHE A 119 12.27 -8.59 4.86
CA PHE A 119 13.36 -7.61 4.87
C PHE A 119 13.79 -7.38 6.31
N VAL A 120 15.09 -7.54 6.58
CA VAL A 120 15.69 -7.24 7.88
C VAL A 120 16.57 -6.01 7.71
N LEU A 121 16.24 -4.93 8.42
CA LEU A 121 16.85 -3.63 8.20
C LEU A 121 17.40 -3.06 9.51
N PRO A 122 18.58 -2.44 9.50
CA PRO A 122 19.07 -1.65 10.62
C PRO A 122 18.09 -0.51 10.93
N SER A 123 17.68 -0.38 12.20
CA SER A 123 16.74 0.66 12.63
C SER A 123 17.41 1.69 13.52
N CYS A 124 17.88 1.30 14.72
CA CYS A 124 18.55 2.21 15.66
C CYS A 124 19.85 1.59 16.17
N ASN A 125 20.91 2.41 16.23
CA ASN A 125 22.22 2.05 16.80
C ASN A 125 22.83 0.73 16.29
N ILE A 126 22.59 0.41 15.01
CA ILE A 126 23.13 -0.79 14.36
C ILE A 126 23.99 -0.39 13.18
N LYS A 127 25.14 -1.01 13.05
CA LYS A 127 25.97 -0.97 11.85
C LYS A 127 25.92 -2.31 11.15
N TYR A 128 25.75 -2.26 9.84
CA TYR A 128 25.71 -3.44 8.98
C TYR A 128 26.96 -3.45 8.10
N LYS A 129 27.77 -4.51 8.21
CA LYS A 129 29.05 -4.62 7.53
C LYS A 129 29.97 -3.42 7.87
N ASP A 130 30.84 -3.01 6.95
CA ASP A 130 31.82 -1.93 7.15
C ASP A 130 31.24 -0.52 6.89
N THR A 131 29.98 -0.28 7.32
CA THR A 131 29.34 1.03 7.17
C THR A 131 29.69 1.98 8.33
N LYS A 132 29.59 3.28 8.08
CA LYS A 132 29.98 4.33 9.03
C LYS A 132 28.93 4.55 10.13
N ASN A 133 27.65 4.44 9.77
CA ASN A 133 26.51 4.77 10.63
C ASN A 133 25.26 3.95 10.27
N THR A 134 24.20 4.09 11.04
CA THR A 134 22.94 3.37 10.87
C THR A 134 22.27 3.72 9.53
N LYS A 135 22.32 4.97 9.10
CA LYS A 135 21.72 5.44 7.83
C LYS A 135 22.38 4.78 6.61
N GLU A 136 23.72 4.70 6.59
CA GLU A 136 24.45 4.00 5.52
C GLU A 136 24.15 2.50 5.57
N SER A 137 24.07 1.93 6.78
CA SER A 137 23.70 0.52 7.00
C SER A 137 22.33 0.17 6.44
N PHE A 138 21.35 1.02 6.69
CA PHE A 138 19.99 0.86 6.17
C PHE A 138 19.97 0.89 4.64
N ARG A 139 20.68 1.85 4.03
CA ARG A 139 20.76 1.99 2.57
C ARG A 139 21.42 0.77 1.92
N LEU A 140 22.54 0.31 2.48
CA LEU A 140 23.25 -0.87 1.98
C LEU A 140 22.38 -2.14 2.11
N ALA A 141 21.82 -2.38 3.28
CA ALA A 141 20.99 -3.55 3.51
C ALA A 141 19.77 -3.59 2.57
N LEU A 142 19.10 -2.45 2.38
CA LEU A 142 17.96 -2.34 1.49
C LEU A 142 18.34 -2.63 0.02
N ASP A 143 19.47 -2.08 -0.46
CA ASP A 143 19.93 -2.31 -1.84
C ASP A 143 20.32 -3.76 -2.07
N GLU A 144 21.00 -4.41 -1.09
CA GLU A 144 21.34 -5.82 -1.16
C GLU A 144 20.11 -6.72 -1.20
N PHE A 145 19.05 -6.41 -0.43
CA PHE A 145 17.79 -7.14 -0.53
C PHE A 145 17.16 -7.01 -1.91
N PHE A 146 17.19 -5.83 -2.50
CA PHE A 146 16.64 -5.59 -3.84
C PHE A 146 17.44 -6.31 -4.93
N GLU A 147 18.76 -6.43 -4.78
CA GLU A 147 19.61 -7.17 -5.71
C GLU A 147 19.49 -8.67 -5.56
N ASN A 148 19.43 -9.15 -4.30
CA ASN A 148 19.44 -10.59 -4.00
C ASN A 148 18.07 -11.24 -4.20
N PHE A 149 16.97 -10.51 -4.03
CA PHE A 149 15.66 -11.05 -4.36
C PHE A 149 15.51 -11.18 -5.87
N ARG A 150 15.42 -12.42 -6.35
CA ARG A 150 15.28 -12.78 -7.77
C ARG A 150 14.30 -13.91 -7.91
N ASP A 151 13.39 -13.82 -8.89
CA ASP A 151 12.49 -14.93 -9.29
C ASP A 151 13.27 -16.12 -9.87
N ASP A 152 14.41 -15.85 -10.48
CA ASP A 152 15.39 -16.84 -10.92
C ASP A 152 16.76 -16.43 -10.37
N ILE A 153 17.34 -17.30 -9.53
CA ILE A 153 18.61 -17.05 -8.85
C ILE A 153 19.74 -16.77 -9.85
N ASN A 154 19.69 -17.34 -11.02
CA ASN A 154 20.72 -17.20 -12.06
C ASN A 154 20.49 -16.01 -13.00
N ASP A 155 19.31 -15.38 -12.95
CA ASP A 155 18.99 -14.25 -13.83
C ASP A 155 18.77 -12.96 -13.03
N ARG A 156 19.80 -12.09 -13.07
CA ARG A 156 19.73 -10.75 -12.47
C ARG A 156 18.52 -9.94 -12.97
N LYS A 157 18.10 -10.13 -14.23
CA LYS A 157 16.94 -9.41 -14.79
C LYS A 157 15.65 -9.67 -14.05
N THR A 158 15.60 -10.70 -13.23
CA THR A 158 14.43 -11.02 -12.40
C THR A 158 14.48 -10.40 -11.00
N SER A 159 15.47 -9.53 -10.70
CA SER A 159 15.59 -8.90 -9.39
C SER A 159 14.61 -7.75 -9.17
N LEU A 160 14.35 -7.42 -7.89
CA LEU A 160 13.60 -6.21 -7.51
C LEU A 160 14.35 -4.95 -7.92
N LYS A 161 15.69 -4.95 -7.90
CA LYS A 161 16.52 -3.84 -8.35
C LYS A 161 16.28 -3.52 -9.82
N GLU A 162 16.24 -4.53 -10.68
CA GLU A 162 15.86 -4.36 -12.08
C GLU A 162 14.45 -3.81 -12.27
N THR A 163 13.52 -4.22 -11.41
CA THR A 163 12.17 -3.66 -11.40
C THR A 163 12.18 -2.18 -11.03
N LEU A 164 13.05 -1.76 -10.12
CA LEU A 164 13.19 -0.36 -9.76
C LEU A 164 13.69 0.49 -10.94
N PHE A 165 14.72 0.01 -11.69
CA PHE A 165 15.18 0.65 -12.93
C PHE A 165 14.05 0.70 -13.97
N TRP A 166 13.32 -0.39 -14.13
CA TRP A 166 12.20 -0.44 -15.07
C TRP A 166 11.09 0.54 -14.70
N LEU A 167 10.67 0.62 -13.43
CA LEU A 167 9.69 1.62 -12.98
C LEU A 167 10.22 3.04 -13.15
N PHE A 168 11.52 3.26 -12.90
CA PHE A 168 12.12 4.57 -13.06
C PHE A 168 12.14 5.04 -14.52
N SER A 169 12.28 4.13 -15.49
CA SER A 169 12.25 4.46 -16.92
C SER A 169 10.92 5.09 -17.36
N TYR A 170 9.81 4.80 -16.65
CA TYR A 170 8.50 5.41 -16.91
C TYR A 170 8.38 6.87 -16.44
N ARG A 171 9.35 7.40 -15.68
CA ARG A 171 9.33 8.81 -15.26
C ARG A 171 9.67 9.78 -16.39
N LYS A 172 10.55 9.38 -17.31
CA LYS A 172 11.04 10.20 -18.43
C LYS A 172 10.83 9.46 -19.75
N ILE A 173 10.66 10.23 -20.81
CA ILE A 173 10.47 9.71 -22.18
C ILE A 173 11.74 9.02 -22.71
N ASN A 174 12.91 9.31 -22.15
CA ASN A 174 14.19 8.73 -22.56
C ASN A 174 14.53 7.49 -21.72
N ASN A 175 14.60 6.37 -22.39
CA ASN A 175 14.75 5.02 -21.84
C ASN A 175 16.22 4.64 -21.63
N ASP A 176 17.00 5.43 -20.89
CA ASP A 176 18.47 5.27 -20.76
C ASP A 176 18.90 4.20 -19.73
N ASN A 177 18.00 3.35 -19.24
CA ASN A 177 18.28 2.31 -18.23
C ASN A 177 19.17 2.80 -17.06
N LYS A 178 18.88 4.01 -16.57
CA LYS A 178 19.58 4.67 -15.47
C LYS A 178 18.60 5.29 -14.48
N ILE A 179 19.01 5.40 -13.22
CA ILE A 179 18.30 6.13 -12.16
C ILE A 179 19.03 7.47 -11.95
N ILE A 180 18.26 8.55 -11.86
CA ILE A 180 18.79 9.86 -11.49
C ILE A 180 18.29 10.17 -10.07
N LEU A 181 19.22 10.21 -9.13
CA LEU A 181 18.94 10.62 -7.76
C LEU A 181 18.68 12.13 -7.73
N HIS A 182 17.68 12.56 -6.96
CA HIS A 182 17.45 13.97 -6.73
C HIS A 182 18.67 14.64 -6.12
N LYS A 183 19.28 13.99 -5.10
CA LYS A 183 20.52 14.42 -4.47
C LYS A 183 21.33 13.23 -3.94
N CYS A 184 22.63 13.40 -3.84
CA CYS A 184 23.51 12.45 -3.17
C CYS A 184 23.13 12.34 -1.68
N PRO A 185 22.98 11.13 -1.14
CA PRO A 185 22.64 10.92 0.28
C PRO A 185 23.66 11.50 1.28
N THR A 186 24.90 11.67 0.85
CA THR A 186 26.00 12.11 1.72
C THR A 186 26.34 13.59 1.56
N CYS A 187 26.56 14.07 0.33
CA CYS A 187 27.02 15.46 0.12
C CYS A 187 25.92 16.39 -0.41
N GLY A 188 24.72 15.87 -0.71
CA GLY A 188 23.61 16.68 -1.21
C GLY A 188 23.72 17.12 -2.67
N HIS A 189 24.79 16.74 -3.40
CA HIS A 189 24.94 17.10 -4.82
C HIS A 189 23.76 16.55 -5.64
N GLU A 190 23.17 17.39 -6.49
CA GLU A 190 21.94 17.08 -7.21
C GLU A 190 22.18 16.29 -8.50
N ASN A 191 21.14 15.56 -8.94
CA ASN A 191 21.09 14.84 -10.21
C ASN A 191 22.19 13.79 -10.41
N VAL A 192 22.58 13.10 -9.34
CA VAL A 192 23.58 12.03 -9.42
C VAL A 192 23.00 10.82 -10.15
N THR A 193 23.72 10.34 -11.16
CA THR A 193 23.26 9.23 -12.00
C THR A 193 23.78 7.89 -11.48
N ILE A 194 22.91 6.89 -11.45
CA ILE A 194 23.22 5.49 -11.19
C ILE A 194 22.94 4.68 -12.46
N GLN A 195 23.93 3.93 -12.89
CA GLN A 195 23.85 3.03 -14.04
C GLN A 195 23.29 1.67 -13.58
N ASN A 196 22.65 0.94 -14.48
CA ASN A 196 22.23 -0.42 -14.22
C ASN A 196 23.36 -1.43 -14.47
N ILE A 197 24.36 -1.43 -13.59
CA ILE A 197 25.53 -2.28 -13.62
C ILE A 197 25.67 -3.04 -12.29
N GLU A 198 26.53 -4.06 -12.26
CA GLU A 198 26.76 -4.88 -11.05
C GLU A 198 27.76 -4.24 -10.08
N GLU A 199 28.67 -3.44 -10.61
CA GLU A 199 29.75 -2.82 -9.84
C GLU A 199 29.19 -1.78 -8.86
N SER A 200 29.88 -1.63 -7.74
CA SER A 200 29.62 -0.57 -6.77
C SER A 200 29.79 0.80 -7.42
N GLN A 201 28.86 1.69 -7.18
CA GLN A 201 28.89 3.03 -7.74
C GLN A 201 29.09 4.08 -6.66
N PHE A 202 29.75 5.16 -7.03
CA PHE A 202 30.16 6.21 -6.12
C PHE A 202 29.70 7.57 -6.63
N CYS A 203 29.42 8.47 -5.72
CA CYS A 203 29.11 9.84 -6.06
C CYS A 203 30.34 10.52 -6.65
N PRO A 204 30.29 11.18 -7.83
CA PRO A 204 31.44 11.80 -8.46
C PRO A 204 32.01 13.00 -7.67
N HIS A 205 31.26 13.51 -6.66
CA HIS A 205 31.67 14.67 -5.86
C HIS A 205 32.28 14.33 -4.51
N CYS A 206 31.80 13.29 -3.85
CA CYS A 206 32.22 12.95 -2.48
C CYS A 206 32.77 11.53 -2.35
N GLU A 207 32.79 10.78 -3.45
CA GLU A 207 33.31 9.40 -3.51
C GLU A 207 32.64 8.41 -2.53
N ASN A 208 31.52 8.79 -1.91
CA ASN A 208 30.74 7.87 -1.08
C ASN A 208 29.84 6.99 -1.96
N ARG A 209 29.58 5.77 -1.49
CA ARG A 209 28.72 4.80 -2.20
C ARG A 209 27.31 5.33 -2.36
N ILE A 210 26.75 5.09 -3.53
CA ILE A 210 25.35 5.37 -3.90
C ILE A 210 24.67 4.07 -4.35
N PHE A 211 23.38 3.96 -4.07
CA PHE A 211 22.61 2.74 -4.29
C PHE A 211 21.37 3.03 -5.13
N ALA A 212 20.92 2.04 -5.92
CA ALA A 212 19.71 2.19 -6.73
C ALA A 212 18.47 2.52 -5.88
N THR A 213 18.39 1.93 -4.70
CA THR A 213 17.30 2.16 -3.73
C THR A 213 17.31 3.55 -3.10
N ASP A 214 18.39 4.33 -3.26
CA ASP A 214 18.44 5.74 -2.83
C ASP A 214 17.39 6.61 -3.56
N CYS A 215 16.91 6.19 -4.73
CA CYS A 215 15.84 6.91 -5.43
C CYS A 215 14.50 6.90 -4.69
N LEU A 216 14.31 5.98 -3.72
CA LEU A 216 13.15 5.94 -2.84
C LEU A 216 13.24 6.95 -1.69
N ARG A 217 14.47 7.41 -1.38
CA ARG A 217 14.78 8.41 -0.36
C ARG A 217 14.27 8.08 1.05
N LEU A 218 14.03 6.79 1.36
CA LEU A 218 13.56 6.34 2.67
C LEU A 218 14.55 6.69 3.79
N TYR A 219 15.85 6.69 3.48
CA TYR A 219 16.92 7.06 4.43
C TYR A 219 16.80 8.49 4.97
N GLU A 220 16.06 9.39 4.28
CA GLU A 220 15.85 10.76 4.74
C GLU A 220 14.91 10.85 5.95
N GLU A 221 14.02 9.87 6.09
CA GLU A 221 13.09 9.76 7.23
C GLU A 221 13.73 9.04 8.44
N LEU A 222 14.95 8.47 8.29
CA LEU A 222 15.65 7.80 9.37
C LEU A 222 16.40 8.80 10.24
N ASP A 223 16.10 8.80 11.53
CA ASP A 223 16.79 9.58 12.55
C ASP A 223 17.81 8.71 13.30
N GLU A 224 19.09 9.08 13.21
CA GLU A 224 20.18 8.35 13.86
C GLU A 224 20.19 8.52 15.40
N HIS A 225 19.49 9.54 15.91
CA HIS A 225 19.38 9.82 17.33
C HIS A 225 18.02 9.40 17.94
N ALA A 226 17.13 8.89 17.10
CA ALA A 226 15.83 8.42 17.56
C ALA A 226 15.93 7.13 18.38
N ILE A 227 15.00 6.99 19.30
CA ILE A 227 14.81 5.76 20.07
C ILE A 227 14.09 4.66 19.27
N SER A 228 13.46 5.03 18.15
CA SER A 228 12.72 4.15 17.28
C SER A 228 12.61 4.75 15.88
N ASN A 229 12.76 3.94 14.85
CA ASN A 229 12.55 4.28 13.44
C ASN A 229 11.37 3.52 12.82
N LYS A 230 10.36 3.16 13.64
CA LYS A 230 9.12 2.49 13.16
C LYS A 230 8.46 3.25 12.00
N GLY A 231 8.56 4.59 11.98
CA GLY A 231 8.02 5.42 10.91
C GLY A 231 8.59 5.07 9.54
N VAL A 232 9.91 4.94 9.44
CA VAL A 232 10.61 4.55 8.20
C VAL A 232 10.23 3.13 7.76
N LEU A 233 10.18 2.18 8.72
CA LEU A 233 9.78 0.80 8.45
C LEU A 233 8.34 0.74 7.92
N GLY A 234 7.41 1.45 8.57
CA GLY A 234 6.03 1.55 8.11
C GLY A 234 5.88 2.29 6.76
N ARG A 235 6.78 3.23 6.46
CA ARG A 235 6.86 3.85 5.13
C ARG A 235 7.31 2.83 4.08
N PHE A 236 8.41 2.12 4.36
CA PHE A 236 8.91 1.08 3.46
C PHE A 236 7.88 -0.03 3.24
N GLU A 237 7.22 -0.49 4.30
CA GLU A 237 6.12 -1.45 4.23
C GLU A 237 5.04 -1.05 3.22
N LYS A 238 4.63 0.22 3.24
CA LYS A 238 3.62 0.73 2.30
C LYS A 238 4.15 0.80 0.87
N VAL A 239 5.41 1.19 0.68
CA VAL A 239 6.04 1.34 -0.64
C VAL A 239 6.31 -0.01 -1.30
N ILE A 240 6.81 -0.99 -0.55
CA ILE A 240 7.24 -2.28 -1.13
C ILE A 240 6.08 -3.06 -1.76
N LYS A 241 4.87 -2.98 -1.24
CA LYS A 241 3.68 -3.60 -1.84
C LYS A 241 3.48 -3.17 -3.29
N HIS A 242 3.63 -1.89 -3.54
CA HIS A 242 3.42 -1.30 -4.86
C HIS A 242 4.60 -1.56 -5.81
N ILE A 243 5.84 -1.54 -5.29
CA ILE A 243 7.01 -1.97 -6.08
C ILE A 243 6.85 -3.44 -6.47
N TYR A 244 6.38 -4.29 -5.55
CA TYR A 244 6.14 -5.71 -5.82
C TYR A 244 4.99 -5.94 -6.82
N LEU A 245 3.93 -5.13 -6.78
CA LEU A 245 2.93 -5.11 -7.85
C LEU A 245 3.59 -4.88 -9.22
N GLY A 246 4.45 -3.86 -9.32
CA GLY A 246 5.22 -3.59 -10.53
C GLY A 246 6.11 -4.76 -10.93
N HIS A 247 6.76 -5.40 -9.96
CA HIS A 247 7.58 -6.59 -10.16
C HIS A 247 6.78 -7.75 -10.73
N LEU A 248 5.64 -8.06 -10.13
CA LEU A 248 4.73 -9.11 -10.59
C LEU A 248 4.29 -8.89 -12.05
N LEU A 249 3.82 -7.69 -12.38
CA LEU A 249 3.41 -7.34 -13.74
C LEU A 249 4.58 -7.46 -14.74
N ARG A 250 5.76 -6.99 -14.35
CA ARG A 250 6.98 -7.10 -15.15
C ARG A 250 7.37 -8.57 -15.37
N MET A 251 7.35 -9.41 -14.32
CA MET A 251 7.71 -10.83 -14.42
C MET A 251 6.73 -11.60 -15.29
N ILE A 252 5.42 -11.38 -15.14
CA ILE A 252 4.42 -12.00 -16.03
C ILE A 252 4.70 -11.63 -17.48
N LYS A 253 5.02 -10.36 -17.78
CA LYS A 253 5.33 -9.91 -19.14
C LYS A 253 6.62 -10.53 -19.69
N ILE A 254 7.68 -10.65 -18.88
CA ILE A 254 8.97 -11.20 -19.31
C ILE A 254 8.90 -12.71 -19.55
N LYS A 255 8.33 -13.44 -18.58
CA LYS A 255 8.27 -14.91 -18.63
C LYS A 255 7.28 -15.42 -19.70
N ASN A 256 6.26 -14.63 -20.05
CA ASN A 256 5.14 -15.05 -20.90
C ASN A 256 4.90 -14.11 -22.08
N LYS A 257 5.95 -13.70 -22.78
CA LYS A 257 5.93 -12.66 -23.85
C LYS A 257 4.72 -12.71 -24.80
N ASN A 258 4.28 -13.90 -25.19
CA ASN A 258 3.19 -14.07 -26.17
C ASN A 258 1.81 -14.28 -25.54
N THR A 259 1.75 -14.68 -24.26
CA THR A 259 0.51 -15.09 -23.56
C THR A 259 0.20 -14.27 -22.33
N TYR A 260 1.03 -13.29 -21.97
CA TYR A 260 0.90 -12.53 -20.73
C TYR A 260 -0.46 -11.83 -20.59
N LEU A 261 -1.03 -11.29 -21.67
CA LEU A 261 -2.36 -10.68 -21.64
C LEU A 261 -3.46 -11.72 -21.35
N GLN A 262 -3.31 -12.95 -21.87
CA GLN A 262 -4.24 -14.05 -21.59
C GLN A 262 -4.14 -14.49 -20.12
N MET A 263 -2.94 -14.47 -19.54
CA MET A 263 -2.75 -14.73 -18.11
C MET A 263 -3.39 -13.62 -17.27
N LEU A 264 -3.08 -12.35 -17.56
CA LEU A 264 -3.60 -11.20 -16.82
C LEU A 264 -5.13 -11.12 -16.87
N LYS A 265 -5.76 -11.51 -17.98
CA LYS A 265 -7.22 -11.60 -18.10
C LYS A 265 -7.86 -12.53 -17.04
N ASN A 266 -7.13 -13.55 -16.60
CA ASN A 266 -7.62 -14.58 -15.68
C ASN A 266 -7.17 -14.35 -14.23
N ILE A 267 -6.53 -13.21 -13.94
CA ILE A 267 -6.00 -12.87 -12.62
C ILE A 267 -6.68 -11.60 -12.11
N GLY A 268 -7.14 -11.63 -10.85
CA GLY A 268 -7.48 -10.45 -10.07
C GLY A 268 -6.40 -10.20 -9.01
N ILE A 269 -5.94 -8.97 -8.87
CA ILE A 269 -4.92 -8.59 -7.89
C ILE A 269 -5.58 -7.74 -6.80
N ILE A 270 -5.38 -8.11 -5.55
CA ILE A 270 -5.96 -7.43 -4.40
C ILE A 270 -4.82 -6.98 -3.48
N ILE A 271 -4.77 -5.69 -3.20
CA ILE A 271 -3.73 -5.06 -2.37
C ILE A 271 -4.33 -4.64 -1.04
N ASP A 272 -3.66 -4.98 0.05
CA ASP A 272 -3.99 -4.51 1.40
C ASP A 272 -3.68 -3.01 1.54
N GLY A 273 -4.70 -2.18 1.44
CA GLY A 273 -4.63 -0.73 1.54
C GLY A 273 -4.87 0.02 0.22
N PRO A 274 -4.77 1.35 0.24
CA PRO A 274 -5.07 2.19 -0.90
C PRO A 274 -4.04 2.07 -2.02
N LEU A 275 -4.46 2.31 -3.27
CA LEU A 275 -3.58 2.42 -4.44
C LEU A 275 -2.86 3.79 -4.42
N MET A 276 -1.99 3.96 -3.41
CA MET A 276 -1.36 5.22 -3.06
C MET A 276 0.07 5.01 -2.55
N ILE A 277 0.97 5.88 -2.95
CA ILE A 277 2.34 5.95 -2.45
C ILE A 277 2.64 7.40 -2.06
N ALA A 278 2.78 7.65 -0.76
CA ALA A 278 3.07 8.96 -0.22
C ALA A 278 4.54 9.12 0.15
N GLY A 279 4.97 10.37 0.39
CA GLY A 279 6.32 10.71 0.83
C GLY A 279 7.33 10.71 -0.31
N THR A 280 8.58 10.48 0.03
CA THR A 280 9.73 10.62 -0.89
C THR A 280 9.72 9.65 -2.07
N ALA A 281 9.11 8.48 -1.90
CA ALA A 281 8.92 7.47 -2.94
C ALA A 281 7.67 7.67 -3.82
N ALA A 282 6.95 8.78 -3.66
CA ALA A 282 5.68 9.03 -4.36
C ALA A 282 5.78 8.92 -5.89
N TRP A 283 6.95 9.17 -6.49
CA TRP A 283 7.16 9.03 -7.93
C TRP A 283 6.75 7.66 -8.50
N VAL A 284 6.81 6.59 -7.68
CA VAL A 284 6.46 5.22 -8.10
C VAL A 284 5.00 5.14 -8.55
N HIS A 285 4.09 5.93 -7.95
CA HIS A 285 2.68 5.93 -8.36
C HIS A 285 2.48 6.36 -9.82
N LYS A 286 3.25 7.35 -10.30
CA LYS A 286 3.18 7.83 -11.69
C LYS A 286 3.65 6.74 -12.66
N SER A 287 4.70 6.01 -12.27
CA SER A 287 5.21 4.89 -13.07
C SER A 287 4.21 3.74 -13.14
N LEU A 288 3.65 3.33 -12.01
CA LEU A 288 2.63 2.27 -11.98
C LEU A 288 1.39 2.65 -12.78
N MET A 289 0.92 3.88 -12.66
CA MET A 289 -0.22 4.36 -13.42
C MET A 289 -0.01 4.22 -14.94
N LYS A 290 1.19 4.61 -15.45
CA LYS A 290 1.54 4.44 -16.87
C LYS A 290 1.63 2.97 -17.27
N VAL A 291 2.29 2.14 -16.45
CA VAL A 291 2.40 0.68 -16.70
C VAL A 291 1.02 0.04 -16.81
N ILE A 292 0.14 0.30 -15.84
CA ILE A 292 -1.21 -0.26 -15.83
C ILE A 292 -2.01 0.24 -17.05
N TYR A 293 -1.91 1.52 -17.37
CA TYR A 293 -2.56 2.09 -18.54
C TYR A 293 -2.12 1.43 -19.85
N GLU A 294 -0.80 1.25 -20.06
CA GLU A 294 -0.27 0.60 -21.25
C GLU A 294 -0.76 -0.86 -21.37
N ILE A 295 -0.73 -1.62 -20.26
CA ILE A 295 -1.27 -2.97 -20.22
C ILE A 295 -2.76 -2.97 -20.60
N ASN A 296 -3.55 -2.04 -20.06
CA ASN A 296 -4.97 -1.94 -20.35
C ASN A 296 -5.25 -1.59 -21.81
N VAL A 297 -4.43 -0.72 -22.44
CA VAL A 297 -4.50 -0.44 -23.88
C VAL A 297 -4.24 -1.72 -24.69
N GLU A 298 -3.22 -2.49 -24.34
CA GLU A 298 -2.91 -3.77 -24.99
C GLU A 298 -4.05 -4.78 -24.79
N MET A 299 -4.64 -4.89 -23.57
CA MET A 299 -5.77 -5.78 -23.27
C MET A 299 -7.01 -5.43 -24.07
N ARG A 300 -7.37 -4.15 -24.14
CA ARG A 300 -8.52 -3.65 -24.94
C ARG A 300 -8.33 -3.95 -26.44
N SER A 301 -7.09 -3.88 -26.97
CA SER A 301 -6.78 -4.26 -28.35
C SER A 301 -7.12 -5.70 -28.67
N LYS A 302 -7.11 -6.58 -27.66
CA LYS A 302 -7.51 -8.01 -27.73
C LYS A 302 -8.97 -8.24 -27.31
N ARG A 303 -9.73 -7.18 -27.08
CA ARG A 303 -11.12 -7.23 -26.55
C ARG A 303 -11.21 -7.93 -25.19
N TYR A 304 -10.19 -7.76 -24.36
CA TYR A 304 -10.21 -8.16 -22.94
C TYR A 304 -10.63 -6.97 -22.09
N ASN A 305 -11.20 -7.25 -20.92
CA ASN A 305 -11.42 -6.25 -19.88
C ASN A 305 -10.09 -5.73 -19.37
N ASP A 306 -10.10 -4.57 -18.75
CA ASP A 306 -8.91 -4.01 -18.11
C ASP A 306 -8.37 -4.93 -17.02
N LEU A 307 -7.10 -4.80 -16.67
CA LEU A 307 -6.48 -5.53 -15.59
C LEU A 307 -7.19 -5.24 -14.26
N LEU A 308 -7.71 -6.28 -13.60
CA LEU A 308 -8.39 -6.14 -12.33
C LEU A 308 -7.38 -5.99 -11.19
N ILE A 309 -7.28 -4.78 -10.65
CA ILE A 309 -6.52 -4.49 -9.43
C ILE A 309 -7.47 -3.77 -8.47
N ILE A 310 -7.55 -4.25 -7.23
CA ILE A 310 -8.37 -3.67 -6.17
C ILE A 310 -7.47 -3.34 -4.99
N GLY A 311 -7.43 -2.07 -4.58
CA GLY A 311 -6.90 -1.66 -3.28
C GLY A 311 -8.03 -1.69 -2.26
N LEU A 312 -7.97 -2.56 -1.26
CA LEU A 312 -9.02 -2.64 -0.24
C LEU A 312 -8.58 -1.90 1.02
N LEU A 313 -9.35 -0.89 1.43
CA LEU A 313 -8.98 -0.03 2.54
C LEU A 313 -9.29 -0.73 3.88
N LYS A 314 -8.36 -0.58 4.84
CA LYS A 314 -8.55 -1.09 6.22
C LYS A 314 -9.65 -0.32 6.94
N GLU A 315 -10.29 -0.96 7.92
CA GLU A 315 -11.30 -0.33 8.80
C GLU A 315 -10.77 0.93 9.49
N SER A 316 -9.49 0.96 9.82
CA SER A 316 -8.83 2.10 10.46
C SER A 316 -8.56 3.28 9.51
N SER A 317 -8.92 3.19 8.23
CA SER A 317 -8.81 4.32 7.32
C SER A 317 -9.93 5.34 7.59
N ILE A 318 -9.65 6.62 7.39
CA ILE A 318 -10.64 7.70 7.57
C ILE A 318 -11.87 7.45 6.68
N ILE A 319 -11.66 7.00 5.45
CA ILE A 319 -12.74 6.71 4.50
C ILE A 319 -13.62 5.56 5.00
N SER A 320 -13.01 4.46 5.48
CA SER A 320 -13.77 3.32 5.98
C SER A 320 -14.54 3.65 7.26
N SER A 321 -13.93 4.41 8.17
CA SER A 321 -14.59 4.87 9.39
C SER A 321 -15.79 5.77 9.07
N TYR A 322 -15.63 6.68 8.10
CA TYR A 322 -16.73 7.52 7.63
C TYR A 322 -17.84 6.70 6.95
N ALA A 323 -17.46 5.73 6.13
CA ALA A 323 -18.40 4.84 5.47
C ALA A 323 -19.25 4.03 6.46
N GLN A 324 -18.65 3.57 7.55
CA GLN A 324 -19.38 2.88 8.63
C GLN A 324 -20.38 3.81 9.31
N LEU A 325 -20.01 5.06 9.59
CA LEU A 325 -20.85 6.05 10.22
C LEU A 325 -22.17 6.27 9.44
N ILE A 326 -22.09 6.37 8.12
CA ILE A 326 -23.27 6.62 7.26
C ILE A 326 -23.96 5.34 6.80
N SER A 327 -23.41 4.17 7.09
CA SER A 327 -23.85 2.89 6.51
C SER A 327 -25.32 2.55 6.70
N GLN A 328 -25.89 2.92 7.85
CA GLN A 328 -27.29 2.65 8.19
C GLN A 328 -28.29 3.47 7.37
N HIS A 329 -27.85 4.57 6.78
CA HIS A 329 -28.68 5.48 5.98
C HIS A 329 -28.61 5.17 4.48
N LEU A 330 -27.71 4.28 4.07
CA LEU A 330 -27.52 3.91 2.66
C LEU A 330 -28.42 2.71 2.28
N GLU A 331 -29.04 2.82 1.12
CA GLU A 331 -29.73 1.69 0.50
C GLU A 331 -28.74 0.62 0.03
N ASN A 332 -29.25 -0.60 -0.14
CA ASN A 332 -28.42 -1.67 -0.70
C ASN A 332 -28.00 -1.36 -2.13
N ASN A 333 -26.76 -1.71 -2.47
CA ASN A 333 -26.09 -1.42 -3.75
C ASN A 333 -25.82 0.07 -4.01
N SER A 334 -25.92 0.94 -3.02
CA SER A 334 -25.47 2.33 -3.12
C SER A 334 -23.97 2.40 -3.36
N LEU A 335 -23.56 3.07 -4.43
CA LEU A 335 -22.19 3.28 -4.87
C LEU A 335 -21.87 4.78 -4.89
N LEU A 336 -20.71 5.14 -4.38
CA LEU A 336 -20.15 6.50 -4.50
C LEU A 336 -18.72 6.43 -5.05
N CYS A 337 -18.46 7.14 -6.14
CA CYS A 337 -17.13 7.51 -6.56
C CYS A 337 -16.75 8.82 -5.87
N ILE A 338 -15.77 8.80 -4.95
CA ILE A 338 -15.51 9.93 -4.05
C ILE A 338 -14.86 11.09 -4.82
N SER A 339 -15.59 12.20 -4.97
CA SER A 339 -15.06 13.44 -5.56
C SER A 339 -14.22 14.22 -4.55
N ASP A 340 -13.43 15.19 -5.04
CA ASP A 340 -12.65 16.07 -4.18
C ASP A 340 -13.57 16.93 -3.29
N GLU A 341 -14.66 17.44 -3.86
CA GLU A 341 -15.66 18.23 -3.15
C GLU A 341 -16.34 17.44 -2.02
N PHE A 342 -16.73 16.18 -2.32
CA PHE A 342 -17.30 15.30 -1.30
C PHE A 342 -16.29 15.02 -0.19
N ARG A 343 -15.05 14.75 -0.54
CA ARG A 343 -13.97 14.49 0.42
C ARG A 343 -13.71 15.68 1.33
N GLU A 344 -13.58 16.87 0.75
CA GLU A 344 -13.34 18.12 1.49
C GLU A 344 -14.51 18.49 2.40
N LYS A 345 -15.74 18.27 1.95
CA LYS A 345 -16.94 18.63 2.72
C LYS A 345 -17.23 17.65 3.85
N TYR A 346 -17.04 16.33 3.64
CA TYR A 346 -17.56 15.32 4.55
C TYR A 346 -16.50 14.38 5.17
N ILE A 347 -15.34 14.22 4.55
CA ILE A 347 -14.33 13.24 5.00
C ILE A 347 -13.11 13.92 5.65
N THR A 348 -12.66 15.06 5.14
CA THR A 348 -11.50 15.77 5.64
C THR A 348 -11.85 17.22 5.95
N PHE A 349 -11.39 17.71 7.09
CA PHE A 349 -11.73 19.08 7.57
C PHE A 349 -10.94 20.20 6.85
N ASN A 350 -10.16 19.89 5.82
CA ASN A 350 -9.33 20.87 5.11
C ASN A 350 -10.15 21.60 4.05
N LYS A 351 -10.69 22.77 4.43
CA LYS A 351 -11.31 23.72 3.50
C LYS A 351 -10.31 24.49 2.63
N GLU A 352 -9.05 24.49 2.99
CA GLU A 352 -8.01 25.08 2.18
C GLU A 352 -7.41 23.98 1.28
N SER A 353 -8.03 23.76 0.15
CA SER A 353 -7.34 23.08 -0.94
C SER A 353 -6.12 23.95 -1.27
N SER A 354 -4.95 23.40 -1.06
CA SER A 354 -3.66 23.94 -1.50
C SER A 354 -3.57 24.11 -3.03
N GLY A 355 -4.70 24.32 -3.72
CA GLY A 355 -4.80 24.36 -5.19
C GLY A 355 -4.44 23.07 -5.89
N THR A 356 -4.13 21.97 -5.14
CA THR A 356 -3.77 20.67 -5.67
C THR A 356 -4.94 19.71 -5.58
N THR A 357 -5.32 19.13 -6.71
CA THR A 357 -6.33 18.06 -6.78
C THR A 357 -5.92 16.86 -5.93
N PHE A 358 -6.85 16.30 -5.14
CA PHE A 358 -6.61 15.13 -4.32
C PHE A 358 -6.05 13.96 -5.17
N GLY A 359 -5.03 13.32 -4.65
CA GLY A 359 -4.41 12.17 -5.30
C GLY A 359 -3.49 12.48 -6.47
N ASN A 360 -3.34 13.77 -6.88
CA ASN A 360 -2.48 14.13 -8.01
C ASN A 360 -1.04 13.67 -7.80
N GLU A 361 -0.48 13.85 -6.60
CA GLU A 361 0.93 13.58 -6.31
C GLU A 361 1.20 12.20 -5.70
N THR A 362 0.16 11.44 -5.32
CA THR A 362 0.36 10.21 -4.53
C THR A 362 -0.48 9.02 -4.97
N TYR A 363 -1.67 9.20 -5.52
CA TYR A 363 -2.59 8.11 -5.88
C TYR A 363 -2.42 7.67 -7.34
N TYR A 364 -2.62 6.38 -7.59
CA TYR A 364 -2.79 5.82 -8.93
C TYR A 364 -4.12 5.06 -9.07
N GLY A 365 -5.02 5.25 -8.10
CA GLY A 365 -6.38 4.72 -8.10
C GLY A 365 -7.38 5.69 -7.50
N GLN A 366 -8.65 5.51 -7.85
CA GLN A 366 -9.79 6.27 -7.37
C GLN A 366 -10.44 5.56 -6.19
N ASP A 367 -10.91 6.32 -5.20
CA ASP A 367 -11.63 5.82 -4.04
C ASP A 367 -13.12 5.63 -4.36
N PHE A 368 -13.65 4.48 -3.93
CA PHE A 368 -15.05 4.14 -4.02
C PHE A 368 -15.59 3.70 -2.66
N LEU A 369 -16.84 4.02 -2.39
CA LEU A 369 -17.65 3.45 -1.32
C LEU A 369 -18.79 2.65 -1.94
N TRP A 370 -19.04 1.46 -1.43
CA TRP A 370 -20.11 0.62 -1.92
C TRP A 370 -20.81 -0.12 -0.78
N LYS A 371 -22.12 0.10 -0.67
CA LYS A 371 -23.00 -0.60 0.30
C LYS A 371 -23.48 -1.89 -0.31
N HIS A 372 -23.18 -3.01 0.32
CA HIS A 372 -23.73 -4.31 -0.05
C HIS A 372 -24.21 -5.09 1.19
N ASN A 373 -25.52 -5.32 1.25
CA ASN A 373 -26.16 -5.90 2.43
C ASN A 373 -25.80 -5.11 3.70
N ASN A 374 -25.26 -5.76 4.71
CA ASN A 374 -24.87 -5.13 5.98
C ASN A 374 -23.44 -4.57 5.98
N SER A 375 -22.76 -4.54 4.84
CA SER A 375 -21.37 -4.09 4.75
C SER A 375 -21.22 -2.85 3.88
N VAL A 376 -20.26 -2.00 4.21
CA VAL A 376 -19.80 -0.94 3.31
C VAL A 376 -18.34 -1.19 2.99
N PHE A 377 -18.05 -1.43 1.72
CA PHE A 377 -16.70 -1.60 1.22
C PHE A 377 -16.11 -0.25 0.83
N SER A 378 -14.90 0.01 1.28
CA SER A 378 -14.07 1.14 0.87
C SER A 378 -12.91 0.60 0.07
N PHE A 379 -12.84 0.92 -1.20
CA PHE A 379 -11.85 0.33 -2.10
C PHE A 379 -11.38 1.31 -3.18
N ASN A 380 -10.25 0.96 -3.83
CA ASN A 380 -9.72 1.71 -4.96
C ASN A 380 -9.70 0.85 -6.22
N LEU A 381 -9.92 1.48 -7.36
CA LEU A 381 -9.57 0.94 -8.67
C LEU A 381 -8.52 1.84 -9.34
N PRO A 382 -7.57 1.27 -10.12
CA PRO A 382 -6.60 2.08 -10.84
C PRO A 382 -7.29 3.11 -11.74
N TYR A 383 -6.73 4.30 -11.83
CA TYR A 383 -7.24 5.29 -12.79
C TYR A 383 -7.19 4.72 -14.22
N TYR A 384 -8.26 4.94 -14.97
CA TYR A 384 -8.29 4.60 -16.40
C TYR A 384 -7.45 5.54 -17.27
N LEU A 385 -6.90 6.60 -16.65
CA LEU A 385 -6.06 7.63 -17.27
C LEU A 385 -4.60 7.26 -17.24
N GLY A 386 -3.83 7.59 -18.28
CA GLY A 386 -2.39 7.36 -18.35
C GLY A 386 -1.55 8.49 -17.74
N THR A 387 -2.08 9.70 -17.64
CA THR A 387 -1.38 10.89 -17.12
C THR A 387 -2.32 11.78 -16.31
N LYS A 388 -1.72 12.69 -15.53
CA LYS A 388 -2.41 13.71 -14.71
C LYS A 388 -1.93 15.14 -15.07
N GLU A 389 -1.44 15.32 -16.29
CA GLU A 389 -0.84 16.59 -16.71
C GLU A 389 -1.82 17.78 -16.68
N ASN A 390 -3.07 17.52 -17.04
CA ASN A 390 -4.12 18.52 -16.91
C ASN A 390 -4.89 18.28 -15.59
N VAL A 391 -4.57 19.05 -14.57
CA VAL A 391 -5.10 18.90 -13.22
C VAL A 391 -6.63 19.07 -13.16
N GLU A 392 -7.17 20.08 -13.83
CA GLU A 392 -8.62 20.35 -13.86
C GLU A 392 -9.38 19.21 -14.54
N LYS A 393 -8.89 18.78 -15.69
CA LYS A 393 -9.47 17.65 -16.40
C LYS A 393 -9.37 16.37 -15.57
N PHE A 394 -8.22 16.12 -14.93
CA PHE A 394 -8.03 14.96 -14.05
C PHE A 394 -9.02 14.95 -12.88
N LYS A 395 -9.27 16.13 -12.25
CA LYS A 395 -10.23 16.25 -11.15
C LYS A 395 -11.63 15.78 -11.52
N ILE A 396 -12.09 16.11 -12.74
CA ILE A 396 -13.41 15.74 -13.24
C ILE A 396 -13.41 14.28 -13.72
N ASP A 397 -12.44 13.93 -14.58
CA ASP A 397 -12.43 12.65 -15.27
C ASP A 397 -12.31 11.48 -14.29
N LYS A 398 -11.47 11.58 -13.25
CA LYS A 398 -11.27 10.48 -12.27
C LYS A 398 -12.56 10.05 -11.56
N CYS A 399 -13.55 10.95 -11.48
CA CYS A 399 -14.84 10.68 -10.82
C CYS A 399 -15.88 10.09 -11.75
N ASN A 400 -15.59 9.98 -13.07
CA ASN A 400 -16.49 9.32 -13.99
C ASN A 400 -16.41 7.80 -13.87
N TYR A 401 -17.22 7.23 -12.95
CA TYR A 401 -17.18 5.81 -12.63
C TYR A 401 -17.54 4.89 -13.81
N LEU A 402 -18.28 5.40 -14.82
CA LEU A 402 -18.62 4.66 -16.04
C LEU A 402 -17.40 4.30 -16.89
N MET A 403 -16.29 5.00 -16.70
CA MET A 403 -15.03 4.75 -17.40
C MET A 403 -14.19 3.63 -16.78
N TYR A 404 -14.57 3.14 -15.59
CA TYR A 404 -13.89 2.06 -14.90
C TYR A 404 -14.46 0.70 -15.34
N ASN A 405 -13.94 0.17 -16.44
CA ASN A 405 -14.46 -1.06 -17.06
C ASN A 405 -14.50 -2.28 -16.12
N ASN A 406 -13.67 -2.28 -15.09
CA ASN A 406 -13.60 -3.36 -14.09
C ASN A 406 -14.49 -3.13 -12.87
N LEU A 407 -15.26 -2.05 -12.81
CA LEU A 407 -16.06 -1.74 -11.62
C LEU A 407 -17.07 -2.85 -11.32
N ASN A 408 -17.82 -3.31 -12.33
CA ASN A 408 -18.79 -4.39 -12.15
C ASN A 408 -18.14 -5.69 -11.64
N ILE A 409 -17.00 -6.08 -12.23
CA ILE A 409 -16.25 -7.28 -11.81
C ILE A 409 -15.72 -7.11 -10.39
N ALA A 410 -15.23 -5.94 -10.03
CA ALA A 410 -14.75 -5.66 -8.67
C ALA A 410 -15.87 -5.79 -7.64
N LEU A 411 -17.04 -5.19 -7.88
CA LEU A 411 -18.19 -5.27 -7.00
C LEU A 411 -18.70 -6.70 -6.85
N LEU A 412 -18.80 -7.44 -7.97
CA LEU A 412 -19.18 -8.84 -7.96
C LEU A 412 -18.20 -9.70 -7.14
N LEU A 413 -16.89 -9.49 -7.32
CA LEU A 413 -15.87 -10.19 -6.55
C LEU A 413 -15.95 -9.87 -5.05
N LEU A 414 -16.11 -8.61 -4.69
CA LEU A 414 -16.26 -8.19 -3.30
C LEU A 414 -17.50 -8.79 -2.66
N SER A 415 -18.63 -8.86 -3.38
CA SER A 415 -19.87 -9.46 -2.86
C SER A 415 -19.75 -10.95 -2.60
N GLU A 416 -19.09 -11.69 -3.49
CA GLU A 416 -18.99 -13.16 -3.41
C GLU A 416 -17.93 -13.64 -2.41
N LEU A 417 -16.89 -12.86 -2.17
CA LEU A 417 -15.77 -13.22 -1.30
C LEU A 417 -15.76 -12.47 0.03
N LYS A 418 -16.89 -11.84 0.38
CA LYS A 418 -17.06 -11.12 1.63
C LYS A 418 -16.67 -12.01 2.83
N SER A 419 -15.98 -11.42 3.79
CA SER A 419 -15.63 -12.07 5.06
C SER A 419 -16.73 -11.82 6.10
N ASP A 420 -17.21 -12.87 6.77
CA ASP A 420 -18.10 -12.72 7.92
C ASP A 420 -17.35 -12.34 9.20
N ILE A 421 -16.01 -12.53 9.22
CA ILE A 421 -15.16 -12.17 10.37
C ILE A 421 -14.90 -10.66 10.37
N ASN A 422 -14.72 -10.08 9.17
CA ASN A 422 -14.46 -8.66 8.99
C ASN A 422 -15.39 -8.14 7.90
N THR A 423 -16.40 -7.35 8.30
CA THR A 423 -17.48 -6.89 7.41
C THR A 423 -17.04 -5.93 6.31
N THR A 424 -15.82 -5.40 6.39
CA THR A 424 -15.24 -4.47 5.40
C THR A 424 -14.13 -5.12 4.56
N SER A 425 -13.88 -6.42 4.74
CA SER A 425 -12.83 -7.16 4.05
C SER A 425 -13.36 -8.41 3.35
N ILE A 426 -12.50 -9.02 2.56
CA ILE A 426 -12.76 -10.27 1.85
C ILE A 426 -11.85 -11.38 2.34
N ILE A 427 -12.32 -12.63 2.27
CA ILE A 427 -11.62 -13.81 2.77
C ILE A 427 -10.17 -13.89 2.25
N PRO A 428 -9.87 -13.73 0.94
CA PRO A 428 -8.50 -13.79 0.44
C PRO A 428 -7.54 -12.84 1.13
N LEU A 429 -8.01 -11.62 1.41
CA LEU A 429 -7.16 -10.61 2.03
C LEU A 429 -6.97 -10.87 3.53
N VAL A 430 -8.02 -11.28 4.23
CA VAL A 430 -7.93 -11.67 5.67
C VAL A 430 -6.91 -12.81 5.85
N LEU A 431 -6.92 -13.79 4.95
CA LEU A 431 -5.93 -14.87 4.95
C LEU A 431 -4.51 -14.34 4.80
N SER A 432 -4.24 -13.56 3.78
CA SER A 432 -2.91 -13.01 3.54
C SER A 432 -2.44 -12.09 4.68
N GLN A 433 -3.34 -11.29 5.25
CA GLN A 433 -3.06 -10.47 6.43
C GLN A 433 -2.66 -11.32 7.63
N SER A 434 -3.32 -12.45 7.88
CA SER A 434 -2.98 -13.35 9.00
C SER A 434 -1.54 -13.89 8.89
N TYR A 435 -1.05 -14.12 7.67
CA TYR A 435 0.34 -14.54 7.43
C TYR A 435 1.36 -13.40 7.55
N THR A 436 0.93 -12.14 7.45
CA THR A 436 1.83 -10.98 7.64
C THR A 436 2.01 -10.60 9.10
N MET A 437 1.11 -10.98 10.00
CA MET A 437 1.08 -10.53 11.39
C MET A 437 2.33 -10.95 12.17
N ILE A 438 3.37 -10.13 12.09
CA ILE A 438 4.61 -10.28 12.89
C ILE A 438 4.60 -9.41 14.15
N SER A 439 3.72 -8.42 14.21
CA SER A 439 3.60 -7.45 15.30
C SER A 439 2.64 -7.87 16.41
N MET A 440 1.89 -8.97 16.23
CA MET A 440 0.96 -9.50 17.23
C MET A 440 1.60 -10.64 18.04
N GLU A 441 1.24 -10.72 19.33
CA GLU A 441 1.61 -11.88 20.16
C GLU A 441 0.95 -13.17 19.58
N PRO A 442 1.71 -14.27 19.47
CA PRO A 442 3.06 -14.54 19.97
C PRO A 442 4.20 -14.16 19.01
N GLY A 443 3.91 -13.73 17.78
CA GLY A 443 4.94 -13.48 16.73
C GLY A 443 5.97 -12.41 17.15
N ALA A 444 5.52 -11.30 17.74
CA ALA A 444 6.41 -10.24 18.23
C ALA A 444 7.39 -10.79 19.31
N LYS A 445 6.90 -11.59 20.26
CA LYS A 445 7.75 -12.22 21.29
C LYS A 445 8.78 -13.16 20.70
N VAL A 446 8.42 -13.90 19.65
CA VAL A 446 9.37 -14.80 18.96
C VAL A 446 10.47 -13.99 18.28
N LEU A 447 10.14 -12.88 17.62
CA LEU A 447 11.13 -12.01 16.98
C LEU A 447 12.03 -11.32 18.01
N ASP A 448 11.47 -10.85 19.14
CA ASP A 448 12.26 -10.30 20.24
C ASP A 448 13.24 -11.34 20.81
N LEU A 449 12.79 -12.58 21.02
CA LEU A 449 13.64 -13.67 21.50
C LEU A 449 14.73 -14.04 20.48
N LEU A 450 14.40 -14.13 19.19
CA LEU A 450 15.36 -14.41 18.13
C LEU A 450 16.41 -13.30 18.02
N SER A 451 15.98 -12.05 18.09
CA SER A 451 16.88 -10.90 18.03
C SER A 451 17.84 -10.87 19.19
N LYS A 452 17.41 -11.34 20.40
CA LYS A 452 18.24 -11.42 21.60
C LYS A 452 19.18 -12.64 21.59
N ASN A 453 18.73 -13.79 21.11
CA ASN A 453 19.47 -15.05 21.18
C ASN A 453 20.55 -15.22 20.10
N ASN A 454 20.46 -14.48 18.99
CA ASN A 454 21.45 -14.57 17.90
C ASN A 454 22.66 -13.63 18.05
N ILE A 455 22.83 -13.03 19.24
CA ILE A 455 23.93 -12.09 19.54
C ILE A 455 25.00 -12.69 20.49
N ILE A 456 24.91 -14.00 20.72
CA ILE A 456 25.93 -14.71 21.51
C ILE A 456 27.06 -15.20 20.63
#